data_3fe7a06059da6c9d6d7401b361b7de41
#
_entry.id   3fe7a06059da6c9d6d7401b361b7de41
#
_cell.length_a   1.000
_cell.length_b   1.000
_cell.length_c   1.000
_cell.angle_alpha   90.00
_cell.angle_beta   90.00
_cell.angle_gamma   90.00
#
_symmetry.space_group_name_H-M   'P 1'
#
loop_
_entity.id
_entity.type
_entity.pdbx_description
1 polymer ?
#
loop_
_entity_poly.entity_id
_entity_poly.type
_entity_poly.pdbx_seq_one_letter_code
_entity_poly.pdbx_strand_id
1 'polypeptide(L)'
;MNRNLTICFTSDIHGYFSDMDYATGTPGTTGLSRCASSFPHDGNTLILDGGDILQGSPFAYWLSREPVEGAKVSAQVMNLAGYHFVTIGNHDFNLGRETLESYLSHLDARCVSANVEGASGVERTAVVTLENGLRVGITGVTTHFVNLWEKPENLVGIKVHEAFPAAAAALEEL
;
A
#
# COMPACT_ATOMS: atom_id res chain seq x y z
N MET A 1 5.48 29.17 -15.96
CA MET A 1 6.49 28.48 -15.14
C MET A 1 6.27 26.98 -15.27
N ASN A 2 7.31 26.21 -15.55
CA ASN A 2 7.19 24.75 -15.52
C ASN A 2 7.09 24.30 -14.05
N ARG A 3 6.11 23.42 -13.76
CA ARG A 3 5.95 22.80 -12.46
C ARG A 3 6.33 21.32 -12.61
N ASN A 4 7.26 20.85 -11.81
CA ASN A 4 7.73 19.46 -11.86
C ASN A 4 7.07 18.67 -10.72
N LEU A 5 6.74 17.43 -10.99
CA LEU A 5 6.33 16.42 -10.04
C LEU A 5 7.27 15.22 -10.20
N THR A 6 7.86 14.76 -9.12
CA THR A 6 8.55 13.47 -9.04
C THR A 6 7.63 12.45 -8.41
N ILE A 7 7.54 11.27 -8.98
CA ILE A 7 6.79 10.13 -8.41
C ILE A 7 7.76 8.98 -8.22
N CYS A 8 7.91 8.54 -6.95
CA CYS A 8 8.53 7.28 -6.61
C CYS A 8 7.42 6.27 -6.35
N PHE A 9 7.45 5.16 -7.07
CA PHE A 9 6.40 4.15 -6.97
C PHE A 9 7.00 2.77 -6.73
N THR A 10 6.48 2.07 -5.73
CA THR A 10 6.73 0.66 -5.48
C THR A 10 5.43 -0.12 -5.52
N SER A 11 5.52 -1.43 -5.69
CA SER A 11 4.40 -2.36 -5.65
C SER A 11 4.93 -3.74 -5.32
N ASP A 12 4.09 -4.61 -4.78
CA ASP A 12 4.41 -6.02 -4.56
C ASP A 12 5.69 -6.24 -3.73
N ILE A 13 5.85 -5.47 -2.67
CA ILE A 13 7.01 -5.58 -1.77
C ILE A 13 7.00 -6.93 -1.04
N HIS A 14 5.81 -7.47 -0.77
CA HIS A 14 5.63 -8.81 -0.19
C HIS A 14 6.45 -9.07 1.08
N GLY A 15 6.64 -8.01 1.90
CA GLY A 15 7.41 -8.10 3.14
C GLY A 15 8.93 -8.24 2.95
N TYR A 16 9.46 -8.02 1.73
CA TYR A 16 10.90 -7.92 1.50
C TYR A 16 11.41 -6.53 1.92
N PHE A 17 11.38 -6.27 3.22
CA PHE A 17 11.72 -4.97 3.79
C PHE A 17 13.22 -4.70 3.86
N SER A 18 14.01 -5.74 4.20
CA SER A 18 15.47 -5.67 4.30
C SER A 18 16.14 -5.99 2.97
N ASP A 19 17.34 -5.46 2.77
CA ASP A 19 18.23 -5.84 1.69
C ASP A 19 19.01 -7.14 1.97
N MET A 20 18.79 -7.78 3.12
CA MET A 20 19.43 -9.06 3.46
C MET A 20 18.85 -10.21 2.65
N ASP A 21 19.70 -10.95 1.97
CA ASP A 21 19.34 -12.23 1.36
C ASP A 21 19.14 -13.28 2.47
N TYR A 22 17.92 -13.83 2.56
CA TYR A 22 17.57 -14.78 3.62
C TYR A 22 18.31 -16.12 3.53
N ALA A 23 18.75 -16.51 2.33
CA ALA A 23 19.43 -17.78 2.13
C ALA A 23 20.91 -17.73 2.50
N THR A 24 21.55 -16.61 2.22
CA THR A 24 22.98 -16.43 2.44
C THR A 24 23.32 -15.62 3.69
N GLY A 25 22.36 -14.85 4.22
CA GLY A 25 22.56 -13.93 5.33
C GLY A 25 23.50 -12.76 5.00
N THR A 26 23.64 -12.44 3.72
CA THR A 26 24.50 -11.34 3.24
C THR A 26 23.66 -10.21 2.64
N PRO A 27 24.16 -8.95 2.65
CA PRO A 27 23.49 -7.86 1.97
C PRO A 27 23.32 -8.14 0.46
N GLY A 28 22.09 -7.99 -0.02
CA GLY A 28 21.70 -8.13 -1.42
C GLY A 28 21.54 -6.78 -2.12
N THR A 29 20.91 -6.82 -3.29
CA THR A 29 20.62 -5.63 -4.11
C THR A 29 19.12 -5.29 -4.18
N THR A 30 18.28 -5.96 -3.38
CA THR A 30 16.82 -5.87 -3.36
C THR A 30 16.34 -5.39 -1.98
N GLY A 31 15.03 -5.25 -1.82
CA GLY A 31 14.39 -4.88 -0.56
C GLY A 31 14.01 -3.41 -0.46
N LEU A 32 12.96 -3.16 0.32
CA LEU A 32 12.39 -1.82 0.50
C LEU A 32 13.41 -0.83 1.07
N SER A 33 14.19 -1.24 2.07
CA SER A 33 15.19 -0.37 2.71
C SER A 33 16.16 0.25 1.70
N ARG A 34 16.52 -0.52 0.67
CA ARG A 34 17.41 -0.05 -0.38
C ARG A 34 16.70 0.90 -1.36
N CYS A 35 15.46 0.63 -1.72
CA CYS A 35 14.65 1.54 -2.55
C CYS A 35 14.41 2.86 -1.81
N ALA A 36 13.98 2.79 -0.55
CA ALA A 36 13.63 3.96 0.25
C ALA A 36 14.82 4.90 0.47
N SER A 37 16.04 4.39 0.56
CA SER A 37 17.25 5.22 0.68
C SER A 37 17.51 6.14 -0.53
N SER A 38 16.85 5.90 -1.65
CA SER A 38 16.94 6.71 -2.88
C SER A 38 15.76 7.65 -3.10
N PHE A 39 14.73 7.60 -2.25
CA PHE A 39 13.55 8.46 -2.41
C PHE A 39 13.90 9.91 -2.08
N PRO A 40 13.61 10.87 -2.97
CA PRO A 40 13.70 12.28 -2.63
C PRO A 40 12.62 12.67 -1.61
N HIS A 41 13.00 13.41 -0.58
CA HIS A 41 12.07 13.91 0.42
C HIS A 41 11.97 15.44 0.29
N ASP A 42 11.31 15.90 -0.77
CA ASP A 42 11.03 17.31 -1.03
C ASP A 42 9.54 17.53 -1.26
N GLY A 43 9.11 18.79 -1.20
CA GLY A 43 7.68 19.14 -1.30
C GLY A 43 7.07 18.99 -2.69
N ASN A 44 7.79 18.46 -3.67
CA ASN A 44 7.32 18.22 -5.04
C ASN A 44 7.47 16.73 -5.45
N THR A 45 7.79 15.87 -4.48
CA THR A 45 7.87 14.41 -4.66
C THR A 45 6.69 13.73 -4.00
N LEU A 46 6.10 12.76 -4.70
CA LEU A 46 5.12 11.81 -4.14
C LEU A 46 5.74 10.41 -4.11
N ILE A 47 5.68 9.78 -2.95
CA ILE A 47 6.13 8.40 -2.72
C ILE A 47 4.88 7.56 -2.51
N LEU A 48 4.65 6.60 -3.42
CA LEU A 48 3.41 5.84 -3.53
C LEU A 48 3.70 4.35 -3.51
N ASP A 49 2.76 3.55 -2.98
CA ASP A 49 2.84 2.10 -3.02
C ASP A 49 1.56 1.45 -3.57
N GLY A 50 1.74 0.43 -4.40
CA GLY A 50 0.69 -0.30 -5.10
C GLY A 50 0.05 -1.45 -4.32
N GLY A 51 0.45 -1.69 -3.06
CA GLY A 51 -0.07 -2.79 -2.23
C GLY A 51 0.73 -4.08 -2.35
N ASP A 52 0.16 -5.16 -1.82
CA ASP A 52 0.77 -6.47 -1.64
C ASP A 52 1.99 -6.43 -0.70
N ILE A 53 1.74 -6.00 0.53
CA ILE A 53 2.74 -5.81 1.58
C ILE A 53 2.77 -6.97 2.57
N LEU A 54 1.59 -7.48 2.99
CA LEU A 54 1.44 -8.27 4.21
C LEU A 54 1.84 -9.73 4.07
N GLN A 55 2.03 -10.23 2.85
CA GLN A 55 2.32 -11.65 2.60
C GLN A 55 3.44 -11.81 1.57
N GLY A 56 4.27 -12.85 1.70
CA GLY A 56 5.20 -13.33 0.67
C GLY A 56 6.58 -13.71 1.19
N SER A 57 7.33 -12.81 1.81
CA SER A 57 8.68 -13.10 2.31
C SER A 57 8.69 -14.04 3.53
N PRO A 58 9.82 -14.67 3.85
CA PRO A 58 9.97 -15.41 5.11
C PRO A 58 9.70 -14.54 6.34
N PHE A 59 10.02 -13.24 6.29
CA PHE A 59 9.73 -12.31 7.37
C PHE A 59 8.24 -12.03 7.48
N ALA A 60 7.54 -11.77 6.36
CA ALA A 60 6.09 -11.63 6.37
C ALA A 60 5.38 -12.89 6.87
N TYR A 61 5.89 -14.08 6.50
CA TYR A 61 5.38 -15.34 7.04
C TYR A 61 5.60 -15.45 8.56
N TRP A 62 6.73 -14.99 9.07
CA TRP A 62 6.97 -14.98 10.52
C TRP A 62 6.00 -14.01 11.23
N LEU A 63 5.78 -12.81 10.67
CA LEU A 63 4.82 -11.84 11.20
C LEU A 63 3.38 -12.37 11.19
N SER A 64 3.01 -13.19 10.20
CA SER A 64 1.66 -13.74 10.08
C SER A 64 1.28 -14.75 11.18
N ARG A 65 2.19 -15.13 12.07
CA ARG A 65 1.89 -15.95 13.26
C ARG A 65 1.10 -15.17 14.32
N GLU A 66 1.29 -13.87 14.37
CA GLU A 66 0.54 -12.91 15.18
C GLU A 66 0.06 -11.81 14.24
N PRO A 67 -0.96 -12.07 13.38
CA PRO A 67 -1.19 -11.29 12.17
C PRO A 67 -1.53 -9.83 12.46
N VAL A 68 -2.30 -9.54 13.50
CA VAL A 68 -2.68 -8.17 13.88
C VAL A 68 -1.46 -7.38 14.36
N GLU A 69 -0.59 -7.97 15.18
CA GLU A 69 0.64 -7.33 15.66
C GLU A 69 1.69 -7.25 14.55
N GLY A 70 1.80 -8.28 13.72
CA GLY A 70 2.67 -8.30 12.55
C GLY A 70 2.32 -7.22 11.53
N ALA A 71 1.05 -6.93 11.36
CA ALA A 71 0.56 -5.85 10.50
C ALA A 71 1.03 -4.47 10.99
N LYS A 72 1.06 -4.24 12.31
CA LYS A 72 1.62 -3.01 12.90
C LYS A 72 3.11 -2.86 12.58
N VAL A 73 3.87 -3.95 12.66
CA VAL A 73 5.30 -3.94 12.30
C VAL A 73 5.47 -3.57 10.83
N SER A 74 4.66 -4.17 9.94
CA SER A 74 4.69 -3.83 8.51
C SER A 74 4.37 -2.36 8.26
N ALA A 75 3.35 -1.81 8.94
CA ALA A 75 3.01 -0.39 8.84
C ALA A 75 4.16 0.51 9.32
N GLN A 76 4.82 0.17 10.43
CA GLN A 76 5.98 0.93 10.92
C GLN A 76 7.14 0.97 9.93
N VAL A 77 7.39 -0.14 9.22
CA VAL A 77 8.42 -0.17 8.16
C VAL A 77 8.03 0.73 6.99
N MET A 78 6.75 0.72 6.58
CA MET A 78 6.25 1.61 5.53
C MET A 78 6.35 3.09 5.94
N ASN A 79 6.05 3.41 7.21
CA ASN A 79 6.19 4.77 7.75
C ASN A 79 7.66 5.24 7.72
N LEU A 80 8.62 4.37 8.07
CA LEU A 80 10.05 4.67 7.96
C LEU A 80 10.51 4.91 6.52
N ALA A 81 9.87 4.27 5.55
CA ALA A 81 10.14 4.50 4.12
C ALA A 81 9.55 5.81 3.59
N GLY A 82 8.64 6.45 4.34
CA GLY A 82 8.12 7.79 4.04
C GLY A 82 7.05 7.82 2.95
N TYR A 83 6.24 6.79 2.81
CA TYR A 83 5.12 6.79 1.85
C TYR A 83 4.08 7.85 2.17
N HIS A 84 3.59 8.52 1.13
CA HIS A 84 2.51 9.50 1.22
C HIS A 84 1.14 8.86 0.99
N PHE A 85 1.06 7.92 0.05
CA PHE A 85 -0.16 7.18 -0.27
C PHE A 85 0.16 5.72 -0.57
N VAL A 86 -0.78 4.85 -0.20
CA VAL A 86 -0.77 3.43 -0.53
C VAL A 86 -2.12 3.03 -1.11
N THR A 87 -2.17 1.91 -1.81
CA THR A 87 -3.42 1.20 -2.08
C THR A 87 -3.35 -0.21 -1.52
N ILE A 88 -4.43 -0.98 -1.64
CA ILE A 88 -4.52 -2.34 -1.15
C ILE A 88 -4.32 -3.29 -2.33
N GLY A 89 -3.35 -4.19 -2.23
CA GLY A 89 -3.16 -5.28 -3.18
C GLY A 89 -4.05 -6.48 -2.87
N ASN A 90 -4.04 -7.49 -3.73
CA ASN A 90 -4.90 -8.66 -3.52
C ASN A 90 -4.43 -9.55 -2.37
N HIS A 91 -3.14 -9.60 -2.08
CA HIS A 91 -2.59 -10.38 -0.97
C HIS A 91 -2.75 -9.73 0.40
N ASP A 92 -3.08 -8.46 0.47
CA ASP A 92 -3.29 -7.77 1.75
C ASP A 92 -4.58 -8.22 2.46
N PHE A 93 -5.49 -8.90 1.74
CA PHE A 93 -6.69 -9.51 2.32
C PHE A 93 -6.45 -10.90 2.93
N ASN A 94 -5.35 -11.58 2.61
CA ASN A 94 -5.13 -13.00 2.93
C ASN A 94 -5.13 -13.32 4.44
N LEU A 95 -4.85 -12.32 5.28
CA LEU A 95 -4.82 -12.48 6.74
C LEU A 95 -6.10 -11.95 7.43
N GLY A 96 -7.11 -11.64 6.64
CA GLY A 96 -8.42 -11.21 7.09
C GLY A 96 -8.53 -9.71 7.41
N ARG A 97 -9.79 -9.28 7.58
CA ARG A 97 -10.17 -7.87 7.79
C ARG A 97 -9.44 -7.20 8.96
N GLU A 98 -9.40 -7.87 10.12
CA GLU A 98 -8.82 -7.30 11.33
C GLU A 98 -7.33 -6.97 11.13
N THR A 99 -6.60 -7.85 10.45
CA THR A 99 -5.19 -7.65 10.11
C THR A 99 -5.01 -6.48 9.14
N LEU A 100 -5.82 -6.42 8.08
CA LEU A 100 -5.80 -5.31 7.13
C LEU A 100 -6.08 -3.97 7.83
N GLU A 101 -7.13 -3.90 8.64
CA GLU A 101 -7.48 -2.67 9.36
C GLU A 101 -6.43 -2.29 10.42
N SER A 102 -5.77 -3.29 11.04
CA SER A 102 -4.61 -3.04 11.90
C SER A 102 -3.45 -2.41 11.13
N TYR A 103 -3.12 -2.92 9.94
CA TYR A 103 -2.11 -2.33 9.06
C TYR A 103 -2.46 -0.87 8.72
N LEU A 104 -3.67 -0.65 8.19
CA LEU A 104 -4.10 0.68 7.74
C LEU A 104 -4.15 1.71 8.87
N SER A 105 -4.58 1.30 10.07
CA SER A 105 -4.69 2.20 11.23
C SER A 105 -3.34 2.64 11.83
N HIS A 106 -2.25 1.94 11.50
CA HIS A 106 -0.89 2.26 11.96
C HIS A 106 -0.02 2.89 10.87
N LEU A 107 -0.56 3.10 9.67
CA LEU A 107 0.12 3.83 8.60
C LEU A 107 0.02 5.34 8.81
N ASP A 108 1.14 6.04 8.57
CA ASP A 108 1.16 7.50 8.39
C ASP A 108 0.67 7.88 6.98
N ALA A 109 0.89 7.00 6.00
CA ALA A 109 0.41 7.15 4.63
C ALA A 109 -1.12 7.03 4.56
N ARG A 110 -1.76 7.80 3.68
CA ARG A 110 -3.19 7.65 3.37
C ARG A 110 -3.41 6.46 2.44
N CYS A 111 -4.38 5.60 2.77
CA CYS A 111 -4.78 4.52 1.88
C CYS A 111 -5.90 5.00 0.96
N VAL A 112 -5.69 4.87 -0.37
CA VAL A 112 -6.67 5.23 -1.39
C VAL A 112 -7.07 4.01 -2.22
N SER A 113 -8.37 3.75 -2.34
CA SER A 113 -8.89 2.72 -3.25
C SER A 113 -10.33 3.05 -3.68
N ALA A 114 -10.52 3.21 -4.98
CA ALA A 114 -11.83 3.55 -5.54
C ALA A 114 -12.82 2.37 -5.49
N ASN A 115 -12.34 1.14 -5.38
CA ASN A 115 -13.18 -0.05 -5.51
C ASN A 115 -13.23 -0.97 -4.30
N VAL A 116 -12.60 -0.60 -3.18
CA VAL A 116 -12.71 -1.33 -1.91
C VAL A 116 -13.69 -0.60 -1.00
N GLU A 117 -14.75 -1.29 -0.58
CA GLU A 117 -15.79 -0.80 0.31
C GLU A 117 -15.81 -1.63 1.60
N GLY A 118 -16.07 -0.98 2.74
CA GLY A 118 -16.27 -1.63 4.03
C GLY A 118 -15.03 -1.83 4.87
N ALA A 119 -13.83 -1.56 4.35
CA ALA A 119 -12.59 -1.54 5.14
C ALA A 119 -12.37 -0.15 5.75
N SER A 120 -12.07 -0.10 7.06
CA SER A 120 -11.78 1.15 7.75
C SER A 120 -10.43 1.74 7.31
N GLY A 121 -10.33 3.07 7.22
CA GLY A 121 -9.08 3.75 6.85
C GLY A 121 -8.83 3.82 5.35
N VAL A 122 -9.78 3.45 4.50
CA VAL A 122 -9.67 3.55 3.04
C VAL A 122 -10.47 4.77 2.54
N GLU A 123 -9.80 5.63 1.80
CA GLU A 123 -10.41 6.76 1.10
C GLU A 123 -10.61 6.40 -0.38
N ARG A 124 -11.68 6.91 -0.98
CA ARG A 124 -11.94 6.65 -2.40
C ARG A 124 -10.98 7.41 -3.31
N THR A 125 -10.77 8.68 -3.01
CA THR A 125 -9.91 9.61 -3.75
C THR A 125 -9.19 10.54 -2.77
N ALA A 126 -8.09 11.11 -3.19
CA ALA A 126 -7.39 12.14 -2.46
C ALA A 126 -6.88 13.24 -3.40
N VAL A 127 -6.80 14.47 -2.91
CA VAL A 127 -6.13 15.57 -3.60
C VAL A 127 -5.06 16.13 -2.69
N VAL A 128 -3.86 16.31 -3.21
CA VAL A 128 -2.75 16.97 -2.54
C VAL A 128 -2.26 18.16 -3.34
N THR A 129 -1.85 19.22 -2.65
CA THR A 129 -1.21 20.38 -3.28
C THR A 129 0.27 20.38 -2.92
N LEU A 130 1.12 20.32 -3.93
CA LEU A 130 2.58 20.32 -3.79
C LEU A 130 3.09 21.74 -3.48
N GLU A 131 4.34 21.85 -3.00
CA GLU A 131 4.96 23.16 -2.70
C GLU A 131 4.96 24.12 -3.90
N ASN A 132 5.12 23.60 -5.12
CA ASN A 132 5.07 24.40 -6.34
C ASN A 132 3.64 24.80 -6.77
N GLY A 133 2.62 24.45 -5.96
CA GLY A 133 1.21 24.75 -6.20
C GLY A 133 0.53 23.84 -7.22
N LEU A 134 1.16 22.74 -7.65
CA LEU A 134 0.50 21.72 -8.47
C LEU A 134 -0.48 20.93 -7.60
N ARG A 135 -1.73 20.81 -8.06
CA ARG A 135 -2.71 19.92 -7.43
C ARG A 135 -2.67 18.56 -8.13
N VAL A 136 -2.58 17.51 -7.34
CA VAL A 136 -2.51 16.13 -7.82
C VAL A 136 -3.67 15.35 -7.22
N GLY A 137 -4.51 14.79 -8.07
CA GLY A 137 -5.55 13.83 -7.69
C GLY A 137 -4.97 12.41 -7.66
N ILE A 138 -5.34 11.65 -6.65
CA ILE A 138 -4.81 10.31 -6.40
C ILE A 138 -5.96 9.37 -6.08
N THR A 139 -5.95 8.21 -6.70
CA THR A 139 -6.78 7.06 -6.35
C THR A 139 -6.03 5.77 -6.64
N GLY A 140 -6.53 4.65 -6.11
CA GLY A 140 -6.02 3.32 -6.38
C GLY A 140 -7.17 2.38 -6.72
N VAL A 141 -6.83 1.24 -7.28
CA VAL A 141 -7.76 0.12 -7.48
C VAL A 141 -7.02 -1.19 -7.25
N THR A 142 -7.77 -2.19 -6.78
CA THR A 142 -7.30 -3.59 -6.74
C THR A 142 -8.16 -4.46 -7.65
N THR A 143 -7.73 -5.68 -7.92
CA THR A 143 -8.52 -6.61 -8.72
C THR A 143 -9.77 -7.07 -8.00
N HIS A 144 -10.92 -7.01 -8.64
CA HIS A 144 -12.17 -7.52 -8.05
C HIS A 144 -12.22 -9.07 -7.98
N PHE A 145 -11.26 -9.76 -8.63
CA PHE A 145 -11.11 -11.21 -8.50
C PHE A 145 -10.74 -11.65 -7.08
N VAL A 146 -10.33 -10.74 -6.20
CA VAL A 146 -10.21 -10.98 -4.75
C VAL A 146 -11.48 -11.64 -4.20
N ASN A 147 -12.67 -11.23 -4.64
CA ASN A 147 -13.94 -11.85 -4.22
C ASN A 147 -14.06 -13.35 -4.60
N LEU A 148 -13.27 -13.80 -5.58
CA LEU A 148 -13.24 -15.19 -6.03
C LEU A 148 -12.05 -15.97 -5.45
N TRP A 149 -10.92 -15.30 -5.29
CA TRP A 149 -9.67 -15.93 -4.87
C TRP A 149 -9.55 -16.07 -3.37
N GLU A 150 -10.15 -15.11 -2.64
CA GLU A 150 -9.99 -15.05 -1.19
C GLU A 150 -11.09 -15.85 -0.48
N LYS A 151 -10.77 -16.31 0.74
CA LYS A 151 -11.72 -16.98 1.59
C LYS A 151 -12.79 -16.00 2.07
N PRO A 152 -14.09 -16.39 2.07
CA PRO A 152 -15.16 -15.50 2.52
C PRO A 152 -14.98 -14.94 3.93
N GLU A 153 -14.38 -15.73 4.84
CA GLU A 153 -14.10 -15.28 6.21
C GLU A 153 -13.10 -14.12 6.29
N ASN A 154 -12.20 -13.99 5.32
CA ASN A 154 -11.23 -12.90 5.26
C ASN A 154 -11.84 -11.60 4.73
N LEU A 155 -12.98 -11.69 4.03
CA LEU A 155 -13.67 -10.55 3.40
C LEU A 155 -14.94 -10.14 4.14
N VAL A 156 -15.14 -10.56 5.39
CA VAL A 156 -16.36 -10.22 6.14
C VAL A 156 -16.56 -8.71 6.21
N GLY A 157 -17.67 -8.23 5.58
CA GLY A 157 -18.03 -6.81 5.52
C GLY A 157 -17.17 -5.99 4.55
N ILE A 158 -16.27 -6.62 3.78
CA ILE A 158 -15.51 -5.98 2.70
C ILE A 158 -16.11 -6.41 1.35
N LYS A 159 -16.19 -5.47 0.42
CA LYS A 159 -16.61 -5.72 -0.94
C LYS A 159 -15.65 -5.04 -1.91
N VAL A 160 -15.19 -5.78 -2.91
CA VAL A 160 -14.33 -5.26 -3.95
C VAL A 160 -15.13 -5.17 -5.25
N HIS A 161 -15.37 -3.95 -5.73
CA HIS A 161 -16.12 -3.68 -6.95
C HIS A 161 -15.23 -3.83 -8.19
N GLU A 162 -15.83 -3.83 -9.38
CA GLU A 162 -15.08 -3.83 -10.63
C GLU A 162 -14.17 -2.61 -10.73
N ALA A 163 -12.88 -2.84 -11.06
CA ALA A 163 -11.85 -1.82 -11.00
C ALA A 163 -12.07 -0.70 -12.04
N PHE A 164 -12.38 -1.05 -13.30
CA PHE A 164 -12.51 -0.03 -14.35
C PHE A 164 -13.65 0.96 -14.15
N PRO A 165 -14.90 0.53 -13.86
CA PRO A 165 -15.98 1.47 -13.56
C PRO A 165 -15.71 2.34 -12.33
N ALA A 166 -15.11 1.73 -11.29
CA ALA A 166 -14.77 2.46 -10.07
C ALA A 166 -13.69 3.51 -10.31
N ALA A 167 -12.64 3.18 -11.07
CA ALA A 167 -11.58 4.11 -11.45
C ALA A 167 -12.13 5.26 -12.30
N ALA A 168 -12.99 4.97 -13.30
CA ALA A 168 -13.60 6.00 -14.14
C ALA A 168 -14.42 6.99 -13.30
N ALA A 169 -15.26 6.49 -12.38
CA ALA A 169 -16.04 7.34 -11.49
C ALA A 169 -15.15 8.16 -10.54
N ALA A 170 -14.07 7.58 -10.03
CA ALA A 170 -13.12 8.31 -9.17
C ALA A 170 -12.39 9.43 -9.91
N LEU A 171 -12.06 9.24 -11.19
CA LEU A 171 -11.46 10.28 -12.02
C LEU A 171 -12.41 11.46 -12.29
N GLU A 172 -13.73 11.23 -12.34
CA GLU A 172 -14.72 12.31 -12.47
C GLU A 172 -14.87 13.12 -11.18
N GLU A 173 -14.53 12.54 -10.03
CA GLU A 173 -14.56 13.21 -8.72
C GLU A 173 -13.32 14.09 -8.48
N LEU A 174 -12.20 13.83 -9.17
CA LEU A 174 -10.90 14.50 -9.01
C LEU A 174 -10.74 15.71 -9.93
#